data_d43edd6c845760b40c7d472442b4af1b
#
_entry.id   d43edd6c845760b40c7d472442b4af1b
#
_cell.length_a   1.000
_cell.length_b   1.000
_cell.length_c   1.000
_cell.angle_alpha   90.00
_cell.angle_beta   90.00
_cell.angle_gamma   90.00
#
_symmetry.space_group_name_H-M   'P 1'
#
loop_
_entity.id
_entity.type
_entity.pdbx_description
1 polymer ?
#
loop_
_entity_poly.entity_id
_entity_poly.type
_entity_poly.pdbx_seq_one_letter_code
_entity_poly.pdbx_strand_id
1 'polypeptide(L)'
;MKKLFLSILVLGLLLSGSAYAKVKSKDITFPGKYYTKEIKACSAIPIDKSFSNPSVVKTVKSVVGYDWAKYHTETCTSILCDFNVIFVPIQVMMASTHNAIGNNNQINIDIAKSLLIEMAEANTLYNSIGYEELKEKPPCYENGDLDAPCWYHEYESASNWFGNFMITAIWLKSELNEKELKIVNKYIIKMYKKFLKPIQFRKNDKGFYAMANGGLSTLVYASWTGNNKLAAKEINHTFKEIDKLFYNDGYINNNSFRGVRGQWYHSFGVDIALGYVYIAKLWGATVPKYIQDKLTNSAKLVNLAITDEEKFLSRKFSGDNRNKIIDPKKARPWTHQSAIAIDTLMEIVTGIKLEHDPIYLRKRKHHISDGIDGLIGFNPNCIH
;
A
#
# COMPACT_ATOMS: atom_id res chain seq x y z
N MET A 1 -32.36 23.65 40.93
CA MET A 1 -31.42 22.52 40.77
C MET A 1 -31.66 21.67 39.51
N LYS A 2 -32.90 21.27 39.17
CA LYS A 2 -33.16 20.43 37.95
C LYS A 2 -32.75 21.08 36.60
N LYS A 3 -32.89 22.42 36.45
CA LYS A 3 -32.49 23.11 35.19
C LYS A 3 -30.98 23.22 35.00
N LEU A 4 -30.20 23.27 36.09
CA LEU A 4 -28.73 23.31 36.01
C LEU A 4 -28.15 21.95 35.62
N PHE A 5 -28.76 20.85 36.07
CA PHE A 5 -28.35 19.50 35.69
C PHE A 5 -28.60 19.21 34.21
N LEU A 6 -29.70 19.71 33.65
CA LEU A 6 -30.01 19.50 32.21
C LEU A 6 -29.02 20.27 31.32
N SER A 7 -28.61 21.50 31.74
CA SER A 7 -27.65 22.31 30.99
C SER A 7 -26.24 21.67 30.98
N ILE A 8 -25.82 21.04 32.08
CA ILE A 8 -24.53 20.34 32.18
C ILE A 8 -24.56 19.05 31.35
N LEU A 9 -25.69 18.34 31.31
CA LEU A 9 -25.85 17.12 30.49
C LEU A 9 -25.80 17.45 29.00
N VAL A 10 -26.44 18.54 28.58
CA VAL A 10 -26.42 19.01 27.18
C VAL A 10 -25.02 19.52 26.77
N LEU A 11 -24.30 20.24 27.65
CA LEU A 11 -22.91 20.63 27.41
C LEU A 11 -21.97 19.42 27.39
N GLY A 12 -22.17 18.43 28.25
CA GLY A 12 -21.42 17.17 28.25
C GLY A 12 -21.62 16.34 26.98
N LEU A 13 -22.82 16.33 26.42
CA LEU A 13 -23.13 15.67 25.15
C LEU A 13 -22.60 16.45 23.93
N LEU A 14 -22.42 17.76 24.04
CA LEU A 14 -21.79 18.59 22.99
C LEU A 14 -20.26 18.51 23.01
N LEU A 15 -19.65 18.12 24.13
CA LEU A 15 -18.19 17.96 24.29
C LEU A 15 -17.72 16.52 24.02
N SER A 16 -18.61 15.53 23.96
CA SER A 16 -18.28 14.11 23.79
C SER A 16 -18.43 13.58 22.36
N GLY A 17 -18.24 14.40 21.38
CA GLY A 17 -18.23 13.96 19.99
C GLY A 17 -17.89 15.11 19.07
N SER A 18 -16.63 15.31 18.78
CA SER A 18 -16.27 15.93 17.50
C SER A 18 -16.86 15.05 16.40
N ALA A 19 -18.13 15.33 16.04
CA ALA A 19 -18.81 14.65 14.96
C ALA A 19 -17.93 14.87 13.73
N TYR A 20 -17.14 13.85 13.39
CA TYR A 20 -16.31 13.84 12.22
C TYR A 20 -17.18 14.14 11.00
N ALA A 21 -16.91 15.25 10.35
CA ALA A 21 -17.57 15.60 9.11
C ALA A 21 -17.21 14.54 8.07
N LYS A 22 -18.15 13.62 7.78
CA LYS A 22 -17.95 12.58 6.79
C LYS A 22 -17.66 13.19 5.43
N VAL A 23 -16.66 12.66 4.74
CA VAL A 23 -16.39 12.95 3.34
C VAL A 23 -17.62 12.56 2.51
N LYS A 24 -18.18 13.51 1.76
CA LYS A 24 -19.34 13.29 0.91
C LYS A 24 -18.88 13.13 -0.53
N SER A 25 -19.53 12.25 -1.28
CA SER A 25 -19.15 11.95 -2.67
C SER A 25 -19.26 13.15 -3.63
N LYS A 26 -20.07 14.15 -3.28
CA LYS A 26 -20.21 15.38 -4.05
C LYS A 26 -19.07 16.39 -3.84
N ASP A 27 -18.32 16.21 -2.73
CA ASP A 27 -17.28 17.15 -2.31
C ASP A 27 -15.88 16.68 -2.75
N ILE A 28 -15.79 15.51 -3.40
CA ILE A 28 -14.54 14.91 -3.85
C ILE A 28 -14.59 14.55 -5.34
N THR A 29 -13.44 14.69 -6.00
CA THR A 29 -13.27 14.29 -7.41
C THR A 29 -11.84 13.85 -7.65
N PHE A 30 -11.65 12.71 -8.32
CA PHE A 30 -10.32 12.27 -8.69
C PHE A 30 -9.77 13.13 -9.84
N PRO A 31 -8.56 13.69 -9.73
CA PRO A 31 -8.00 14.59 -10.74
C PRO A 31 -7.50 13.86 -12.01
N GLY A 32 -7.72 12.56 -12.13
CA GLY A 32 -7.27 11.74 -13.26
C GLY A 32 -5.85 11.17 -13.12
N LYS A 33 -5.06 11.67 -12.18
CA LYS A 33 -3.67 11.24 -11.93
C LYS A 33 -3.34 11.30 -10.43
N TYR A 34 -2.31 10.57 -10.00
CA TYR A 34 -1.87 10.51 -8.59
C TYR A 34 -0.85 11.59 -8.20
N TYR A 35 -0.64 12.60 -9.01
CA TYR A 35 0.29 13.68 -8.72
C TYR A 35 -0.30 15.01 -9.18
N THR A 36 0.07 16.08 -8.50
CA THR A 36 -0.44 17.44 -8.76
C THR A 36 0.46 18.25 -9.67
N LYS A 37 1.75 17.90 -9.74
CA LYS A 37 2.74 18.53 -10.62
C LYS A 37 3.15 17.56 -11.72
N GLU A 38 3.72 18.08 -12.80
CA GLU A 38 4.32 17.22 -13.82
C GLU A 38 5.45 16.39 -13.22
N ILE A 39 5.49 15.11 -13.58
CA ILE A 39 6.61 14.24 -13.22
C ILE A 39 7.81 14.73 -13.99
N LYS A 40 8.85 15.13 -13.27
CA LYS A 40 10.14 15.42 -13.86
C LYS A 40 10.96 14.13 -13.93
N ALA A 41 11.86 14.06 -14.91
CA ALA A 41 12.88 13.04 -14.92
C ALA A 41 13.59 13.04 -13.56
N CYS A 42 13.52 11.92 -12.87
CA CYS A 42 14.08 11.79 -11.55
C CYS A 42 15.35 10.95 -11.63
N SER A 43 16.49 11.55 -11.35
CA SER A 43 17.78 10.87 -11.30
C SER A 43 17.85 9.73 -10.26
N ALA A 44 16.81 9.63 -9.41
CA ALA A 44 16.71 8.57 -8.42
C ALA A 44 16.23 7.22 -9.00
N ILE A 45 15.77 7.18 -10.27
CA ILE A 45 15.40 5.93 -10.94
C ILE A 45 16.56 5.51 -11.83
N PRO A 46 17.26 4.40 -11.52
CA PRO A 46 18.38 3.92 -12.31
C PRO A 46 18.00 3.60 -13.76
N ILE A 47 18.93 3.84 -14.68
CA ILE A 47 18.73 3.55 -16.12
C ILE A 47 18.49 2.05 -16.37
N ASP A 48 18.98 1.17 -15.51
CA ASP A 48 18.76 -0.28 -15.58
C ASP A 48 17.30 -0.68 -15.35
N LYS A 49 16.45 0.24 -14.86
CA LYS A 49 14.98 0.09 -14.75
C LYS A 49 14.24 0.72 -15.93
N SER A 50 14.89 0.90 -17.06
CA SER A 50 14.26 1.43 -18.28
C SER A 50 13.85 0.31 -19.22
N PHE A 51 12.70 0.46 -19.89
CA PHE A 51 12.27 -0.46 -20.97
C PHE A 51 13.20 -0.48 -22.19
N SER A 52 14.13 0.46 -22.30
CA SER A 52 15.23 0.39 -23.25
C SER A 52 16.20 -0.77 -22.97
N ASN A 53 16.15 -1.33 -21.76
CA ASN A 53 16.91 -2.52 -21.39
C ASN A 53 16.06 -3.78 -21.63
N PRO A 54 16.46 -4.68 -22.56
CA PRO A 54 15.71 -5.90 -22.87
C PRO A 54 15.49 -6.83 -21.66
N SER A 55 16.38 -6.81 -20.67
CA SER A 55 16.24 -7.62 -19.46
C SER A 55 15.08 -7.16 -18.59
N VAL A 56 14.79 -5.86 -18.59
CA VAL A 56 13.63 -5.28 -17.90
C VAL A 56 12.33 -5.78 -18.55
N VAL A 57 12.24 -5.70 -19.86
CA VAL A 57 11.08 -6.23 -20.61
C VAL A 57 10.89 -7.72 -20.36
N LYS A 58 11.98 -8.51 -20.39
CA LYS A 58 11.96 -9.96 -20.09
C LYS A 58 11.44 -10.22 -18.68
N THR A 59 11.90 -9.46 -17.68
CA THR A 59 11.45 -9.59 -16.30
C THR A 59 9.96 -9.31 -16.17
N VAL A 60 9.46 -8.23 -16.79
CA VAL A 60 8.03 -7.90 -16.75
C VAL A 60 7.20 -8.97 -17.47
N LYS A 61 7.66 -9.48 -18.62
CA LYS A 61 6.97 -10.53 -19.37
C LYS A 61 6.91 -11.88 -18.65
N SER A 62 7.80 -12.13 -17.70
CA SER A 62 7.82 -13.42 -16.99
C SER A 62 6.55 -13.71 -16.18
N VAL A 63 5.77 -12.70 -15.82
CA VAL A 63 4.51 -12.86 -15.08
C VAL A 63 3.28 -12.92 -15.98
N VAL A 64 3.41 -12.58 -17.27
CA VAL A 64 2.28 -12.60 -18.21
C VAL A 64 1.75 -14.02 -18.37
N GLY A 65 0.45 -14.20 -18.17
CA GLY A 65 -0.17 -15.52 -18.25
C GLY A 65 0.28 -16.52 -17.17
N TYR A 66 0.84 -16.01 -16.07
CA TYR A 66 1.36 -16.83 -14.99
C TYR A 66 0.27 -17.74 -14.40
N ASP A 67 0.60 -19.02 -14.29
CA ASP A 67 -0.26 -20.05 -13.71
C ASP A 67 0.20 -20.41 -12.29
N TRP A 68 -0.54 -19.95 -11.30
CA TRP A 68 -0.21 -20.20 -9.91
C TRP A 68 -0.26 -21.68 -9.52
N ALA A 69 -1.20 -22.44 -10.06
CA ALA A 69 -1.33 -23.85 -9.75
C ALA A 69 -0.08 -24.65 -10.17
N LYS A 70 0.46 -24.32 -11.34
CA LYS A 70 1.71 -24.91 -11.83
C LYS A 70 2.91 -24.52 -10.98
N TYR A 71 2.93 -23.28 -10.51
CA TYR A 71 4.01 -22.76 -9.70
C TYR A 71 4.15 -23.47 -8.35
N HIS A 72 3.05 -23.66 -7.62
CA HIS A 72 3.06 -24.34 -6.33
C HIS A 72 3.55 -25.79 -6.41
N THR A 73 3.33 -26.46 -7.53
CA THR A 73 3.69 -27.87 -7.70
C THR A 73 5.11 -28.08 -8.20
N GLU A 74 5.66 -27.16 -9.01
CA GLU A 74 6.88 -27.44 -9.76
C GLU A 74 8.12 -26.64 -9.31
N THR A 75 7.97 -25.42 -8.76
CA THR A 75 9.11 -24.50 -8.72
C THR A 75 9.32 -23.76 -7.40
N CYS A 76 8.38 -23.73 -6.47
CA CYS A 76 8.51 -22.92 -5.28
C CYS A 76 8.01 -23.59 -4.01
N THR A 77 8.86 -23.62 -3.01
CA THR A 77 8.58 -24.16 -1.66
C THR A 77 8.64 -23.09 -0.57
N SER A 78 8.82 -21.81 -0.91
CA SER A 78 9.01 -20.73 0.04
C SER A 78 8.26 -19.46 -0.36
N ILE A 79 7.74 -18.71 0.61
CA ILE A 79 7.13 -17.39 0.43
C ILE A 79 8.04 -16.39 -0.32
N LEU A 80 9.36 -16.56 -0.26
CA LEU A 80 10.32 -15.71 -0.98
C LEU A 80 10.19 -15.84 -2.50
N CYS A 81 9.62 -16.93 -3.00
CA CYS A 81 9.38 -17.09 -4.42
C CYS A 81 8.36 -16.09 -4.96
N ASP A 82 7.31 -15.81 -4.19
CA ASP A 82 6.26 -14.86 -4.56
C ASP A 82 6.84 -13.49 -4.85
N PHE A 83 7.79 -13.08 -4.02
CA PHE A 83 8.46 -11.80 -4.16
C PHE A 83 9.20 -11.70 -5.50
N ASN A 84 10.02 -12.69 -5.83
CA ASN A 84 10.81 -12.65 -7.06
C ASN A 84 9.98 -12.83 -8.33
N VAL A 85 8.94 -13.66 -8.29
CA VAL A 85 8.18 -14.07 -9.47
C VAL A 85 7.00 -13.16 -9.74
N ILE A 86 6.39 -12.59 -8.72
CA ILE A 86 5.17 -11.78 -8.84
C ILE A 86 5.44 -10.30 -8.58
N PHE A 87 6.07 -9.97 -7.44
CA PHE A 87 6.26 -8.57 -7.06
C PHE A 87 7.37 -7.87 -7.82
N VAL A 88 8.52 -8.52 -8.04
CA VAL A 88 9.61 -7.90 -8.80
C VAL A 88 9.16 -7.48 -10.21
N PRO A 89 8.49 -8.32 -11.01
CA PRO A 89 8.01 -7.91 -12.33
C PRO A 89 7.09 -6.69 -12.30
N ILE A 90 6.12 -6.63 -11.39
CA ILE A 90 5.18 -5.50 -11.36
C ILE A 90 5.84 -4.23 -10.82
N GLN A 91 6.76 -4.33 -9.86
CA GLN A 91 7.51 -3.19 -9.37
C GLN A 91 8.46 -2.62 -10.44
N VAL A 92 9.14 -3.50 -11.17
CA VAL A 92 9.97 -3.13 -12.31
C VAL A 92 9.13 -2.45 -13.39
N MET A 93 7.93 -2.96 -13.67
CA MET A 93 6.99 -2.32 -14.59
C MET A 93 6.58 -0.92 -14.13
N MET A 94 6.22 -0.76 -12.85
CA MET A 94 5.88 0.54 -12.28
C MET A 94 7.05 1.53 -12.40
N ALA A 95 8.25 1.13 -11.96
CA ALA A 95 9.44 1.96 -12.01
C ALA A 95 9.81 2.38 -13.45
N SER A 96 9.75 1.43 -14.38
CA SER A 96 10.07 1.70 -15.79
C SER A 96 9.01 2.57 -16.46
N THR A 97 7.75 2.42 -16.12
CA THR A 97 6.65 3.28 -16.59
C THR A 97 6.81 4.71 -16.07
N HIS A 98 7.10 4.85 -14.78
CA HIS A 98 7.38 6.15 -14.18
C HIS A 98 8.56 6.86 -14.87
N ASN A 99 9.65 6.13 -15.09
CA ASN A 99 10.83 6.64 -15.80
C ASN A 99 10.47 7.07 -17.24
N ALA A 100 9.70 6.26 -17.96
CA ALA A 100 9.27 6.57 -19.33
C ALA A 100 8.45 7.88 -19.39
N ILE A 101 7.49 8.04 -18.48
CA ILE A 101 6.65 9.24 -18.39
C ILE A 101 7.49 10.46 -17.97
N GLY A 102 8.31 10.32 -16.92
CA GLY A 102 9.14 11.42 -16.41
C GLY A 102 10.17 11.94 -17.42
N ASN A 103 10.65 11.07 -18.31
CA ASN A 103 11.56 11.42 -19.39
C ASN A 103 10.85 11.75 -20.72
N ASN A 104 9.53 11.72 -20.74
CA ASN A 104 8.73 11.90 -21.96
C ASN A 104 9.19 10.99 -23.12
N ASN A 105 9.54 9.74 -22.78
CA ASN A 105 10.05 8.74 -23.72
C ASN A 105 8.91 7.90 -24.30
N GLN A 106 8.39 8.32 -25.46
CA GLN A 106 7.23 7.71 -26.09
C GLN A 106 7.46 6.23 -26.43
N ILE A 107 8.65 5.85 -26.87
CA ILE A 107 8.97 4.43 -27.19
C ILE A 107 8.80 3.56 -25.93
N ASN A 108 9.31 4.01 -24.79
CA ASN A 108 9.17 3.27 -23.55
C ASN A 108 7.73 3.31 -22.99
N ILE A 109 6.98 4.39 -23.22
CA ILE A 109 5.55 4.47 -22.91
C ILE A 109 4.77 3.46 -23.73
N ASP A 110 5.04 3.32 -25.02
CA ASP A 110 4.38 2.35 -25.90
C ASP A 110 4.70 0.91 -25.50
N ILE A 111 5.93 0.63 -25.06
CA ILE A 111 6.29 -0.68 -24.49
C ILE A 111 5.51 -0.93 -23.19
N ALA A 112 5.45 0.03 -22.28
CA ALA A 112 4.69 -0.09 -21.04
C ALA A 112 3.21 -0.38 -21.31
N LYS A 113 2.61 0.35 -22.24
CA LYS A 113 1.23 0.17 -22.68
C LYS A 113 1.00 -1.23 -23.26
N SER A 114 1.88 -1.68 -24.14
CA SER A 114 1.80 -3.03 -24.73
C SER A 114 1.84 -4.13 -23.68
N LEU A 115 2.75 -4.02 -22.70
CA LEU A 115 2.87 -4.98 -21.59
C LEU A 115 1.61 -4.97 -20.70
N LEU A 116 1.05 -3.81 -20.42
CA LEU A 116 -0.19 -3.70 -19.64
C LEU A 116 -1.36 -4.40 -20.33
N ILE A 117 -1.49 -4.24 -21.65
CA ILE A 117 -2.55 -4.86 -22.47
C ILE A 117 -2.32 -6.38 -22.51
N GLU A 118 -1.09 -6.83 -22.76
CA GLU A 118 -0.71 -8.25 -22.80
C GLU A 118 -1.07 -8.96 -21.48
N MET A 119 -0.78 -8.34 -20.33
CA MET A 119 -1.19 -8.86 -19.02
C MET A 119 -2.71 -8.95 -18.86
N ALA A 120 -3.44 -7.92 -19.31
CA ALA A 120 -4.90 -7.90 -19.23
C ALA A 120 -5.54 -8.96 -20.12
N GLU A 121 -5.06 -9.15 -21.35
CA GLU A 121 -5.55 -10.16 -22.30
C GLU A 121 -5.25 -11.57 -21.80
N ALA A 122 -4.06 -11.81 -21.27
CA ALA A 122 -3.65 -13.08 -20.68
C ALA A 122 -4.39 -13.40 -19.37
N ASN A 123 -5.18 -12.48 -18.81
CA ASN A 123 -5.80 -12.60 -17.48
C ASN A 123 -4.80 -12.96 -16.38
N THR A 124 -3.64 -12.34 -16.39
CA THR A 124 -2.53 -12.58 -15.46
C THR A 124 -3.02 -12.67 -14.01
N LEU A 125 -2.64 -13.72 -13.29
CA LEU A 125 -3.01 -14.05 -11.91
C LEU A 125 -4.53 -14.18 -11.63
N TYR A 126 -5.40 -14.16 -12.64
CA TYR A 126 -6.84 -14.33 -12.40
C TYR A 126 -7.20 -15.73 -11.86
N ASN A 127 -6.39 -16.74 -12.19
CA ASN A 127 -6.59 -18.11 -11.70
C ASN A 127 -6.14 -18.32 -10.25
N SER A 128 -5.45 -17.34 -9.64
CA SER A 128 -5.12 -17.39 -8.21
C SER A 128 -6.37 -17.52 -7.35
N ILE A 129 -6.21 -18.12 -6.18
CA ILE A 129 -7.31 -18.31 -5.24
C ILE A 129 -7.93 -16.96 -4.84
N GLY A 130 -9.25 -16.84 -4.93
CA GLY A 130 -10.00 -15.66 -4.49
C GLY A 130 -10.35 -15.73 -3.01
N TYR A 131 -10.84 -14.61 -2.47
CA TYR A 131 -11.15 -14.56 -1.04
C TYR A 131 -12.28 -15.52 -0.62
N GLU A 132 -13.30 -15.72 -1.43
CA GLU A 132 -14.39 -16.65 -1.10
C GLU A 132 -13.90 -18.10 -1.11
N GLU A 133 -13.05 -18.45 -2.08
CA GLU A 133 -12.40 -19.76 -2.15
C GLU A 133 -11.43 -19.98 -0.98
N LEU A 134 -10.72 -18.92 -0.56
CA LEU A 134 -9.78 -18.98 0.56
C LEU A 134 -10.46 -19.35 1.89
N LYS A 135 -11.72 -18.94 2.10
CA LYS A 135 -12.47 -19.27 3.32
C LYS A 135 -12.73 -20.78 3.50
N GLU A 136 -12.74 -21.51 2.38
CA GLU A 136 -12.99 -22.96 2.36
C GLU A 136 -11.71 -23.77 2.52
N LYS A 137 -10.55 -23.10 2.54
CA LYS A 137 -9.26 -23.76 2.68
C LYS A 137 -8.88 -23.95 4.14
N PRO A 138 -8.17 -25.05 4.48
CA PRO A 138 -7.65 -25.24 5.82
C PRO A 138 -6.61 -24.16 6.16
N PRO A 139 -6.38 -23.87 7.45
CA PRO A 139 -5.33 -22.97 7.90
C PRO A 139 -3.97 -23.41 7.36
N CYS A 140 -3.17 -22.45 6.87
CA CYS A 140 -1.88 -22.73 6.28
C CYS A 140 -0.77 -23.09 7.28
N TYR A 141 -0.97 -22.81 8.54
CA TYR A 141 0.08 -22.86 9.58
C TYR A 141 -0.09 -24.01 10.57
N GLU A 142 -0.83 -25.05 10.20
CA GLU A 142 -1.08 -26.19 11.11
C GLU A 142 0.21 -26.89 11.56
N ASN A 143 1.25 -26.85 10.74
CA ASN A 143 2.54 -27.48 11.02
C ASN A 143 3.62 -26.52 11.55
N GLY A 144 3.29 -25.24 11.78
CA GLY A 144 4.26 -24.26 12.28
C GLY A 144 5.30 -23.78 11.25
N ASP A 145 5.23 -24.23 10.01
CA ASP A 145 6.12 -23.80 8.94
C ASP A 145 5.60 -22.51 8.32
N LEU A 146 6.13 -21.38 8.78
CA LEU A 146 5.78 -20.04 8.32
C LEU A 146 6.35 -19.71 6.94
N ASP A 147 7.26 -20.51 6.43
CA ASP A 147 7.92 -20.30 5.14
C ASP A 147 7.30 -21.17 4.02
N ALA A 148 6.38 -22.07 4.36
CA ALA A 148 5.69 -22.88 3.38
C ALA A 148 4.69 -22.04 2.56
N PRO A 149 4.58 -22.24 1.26
CA PRO A 149 3.53 -21.65 0.44
C PRO A 149 2.17 -22.00 1.00
N CYS A 150 1.28 -21.02 1.10
CA CYS A 150 -0.07 -21.25 1.57
C CYS A 150 -1.09 -20.44 0.77
N TRP A 151 -2.35 -20.88 0.81
CA TRP A 151 -3.46 -20.27 0.11
C TRP A 151 -3.63 -18.77 0.43
N TYR A 152 -3.31 -18.37 1.65
CA TYR A 152 -3.36 -16.98 2.05
C TYR A 152 -2.30 -16.14 1.34
N HIS A 153 -1.08 -16.65 1.17
CA HIS A 153 -0.01 -15.96 0.45
C HIS A 153 -0.33 -15.84 -1.04
N GLU A 154 -0.90 -16.88 -1.65
CA GLU A 154 -1.37 -16.81 -3.04
C GLU A 154 -2.40 -15.69 -3.22
N TYR A 155 -3.41 -15.66 -2.35
CA TYR A 155 -4.43 -14.62 -2.36
C TYR A 155 -3.84 -13.22 -2.13
N GLU A 156 -2.97 -13.08 -1.14
CA GLU A 156 -2.33 -11.80 -0.79
C GLU A 156 -1.45 -11.30 -1.93
N SER A 157 -0.64 -12.17 -2.51
CA SER A 157 0.24 -11.85 -3.63
C SER A 157 -0.55 -11.38 -4.86
N ALA A 158 -1.60 -12.11 -5.24
CA ALA A 158 -2.45 -11.72 -6.36
C ALA A 158 -3.19 -10.39 -6.11
N SER A 159 -3.66 -10.16 -4.88
CA SER A 159 -4.34 -8.93 -4.49
C SER A 159 -3.41 -7.71 -4.52
N ASN A 160 -2.20 -7.84 -3.99
CA ASN A 160 -1.20 -6.79 -3.98
C ASN A 160 -0.68 -6.48 -5.39
N TRP A 161 -0.40 -7.53 -6.17
CA TRP A 161 -0.01 -7.37 -7.56
C TRP A 161 -1.08 -6.60 -8.35
N PHE A 162 -2.35 -6.93 -8.13
CA PHE A 162 -3.47 -6.27 -8.78
C PHE A 162 -3.56 -4.79 -8.41
N GLY A 163 -3.28 -4.42 -7.16
CA GLY A 163 -3.18 -3.03 -6.73
C GLY A 163 -2.16 -2.25 -7.56
N ASN A 164 -0.96 -2.81 -7.70
CA ASN A 164 0.14 -2.22 -8.47
C ASN A 164 -0.18 -2.16 -9.98
N PHE A 165 -0.83 -3.19 -10.53
CA PHE A 165 -1.33 -3.18 -11.90
C PHE A 165 -2.30 -2.01 -12.14
N MET A 166 -3.26 -1.80 -11.25
CA MET A 166 -4.22 -0.69 -11.38
C MET A 166 -3.54 0.68 -11.32
N ILE A 167 -2.55 0.87 -10.44
CA ILE A 167 -1.78 2.10 -10.36
C ILE A 167 -1.08 2.38 -11.70
N THR A 168 -0.40 1.37 -12.25
CA THR A 168 0.26 1.47 -13.56
C THR A 168 -0.74 1.78 -14.68
N ALA A 169 -1.92 1.14 -14.64
CA ALA A 169 -2.99 1.40 -15.60
C ALA A 169 -3.51 2.85 -15.53
N ILE A 170 -3.62 3.42 -14.32
CA ILE A 170 -4.03 4.82 -14.14
C ILE A 170 -3.00 5.77 -14.76
N TRP A 171 -1.71 5.48 -14.61
CA TRP A 171 -0.64 6.27 -15.19
C TRP A 171 -0.68 6.28 -16.72
N LEU A 172 -1.01 5.14 -17.33
CA LEU A 172 -1.06 4.95 -18.78
C LEU A 172 -2.45 5.25 -19.38
N LYS A 173 -3.43 5.66 -18.56
CA LYS A 173 -4.82 5.76 -19.00
C LYS A 173 -5.02 6.70 -20.18
N SER A 174 -4.30 7.82 -20.22
CA SER A 174 -4.33 8.77 -21.34
C SER A 174 -3.71 8.26 -22.63
N GLU A 175 -2.87 7.25 -22.55
CA GLU A 175 -2.17 6.63 -23.68
C GLU A 175 -2.98 5.49 -24.34
N LEU A 176 -4.05 5.03 -23.67
CA LEU A 176 -4.90 3.93 -24.16
C LEU A 176 -5.97 4.47 -25.12
N ASN A 177 -6.06 3.86 -26.30
CA ASN A 177 -7.22 4.07 -27.17
C ASN A 177 -8.48 3.34 -26.63
N GLU A 178 -9.64 3.58 -27.23
CA GLU A 178 -10.92 3.01 -26.74
C GLU A 178 -10.94 1.48 -26.67
N LYS A 179 -10.35 0.80 -27.66
CA LYS A 179 -10.26 -0.68 -27.70
C LYS A 179 -9.37 -1.20 -26.58
N GLU A 180 -8.21 -0.60 -26.41
CA GLU A 180 -7.23 -0.93 -25.38
C GLU A 180 -7.81 -0.66 -23.97
N LEU A 181 -8.45 0.50 -23.79
CA LEU A 181 -9.13 0.85 -22.55
C LEU A 181 -10.22 -0.17 -22.18
N LYS A 182 -10.98 -0.66 -23.17
CA LYS A 182 -12.00 -1.71 -22.96
C LYS A 182 -11.40 -3.02 -22.48
N ILE A 183 -10.26 -3.44 -23.03
CA ILE A 183 -9.54 -4.65 -22.62
C ILE A 183 -9.09 -4.53 -21.17
N VAL A 184 -8.35 -3.47 -20.85
CA VAL A 184 -7.82 -3.23 -19.50
C VAL A 184 -8.95 -3.10 -18.48
N ASN A 185 -10.01 -2.35 -18.82
CA ASN A 185 -11.16 -2.18 -17.93
C ASN A 185 -11.89 -3.50 -17.63
N LYS A 186 -12.08 -4.35 -18.63
CA LYS A 186 -12.69 -5.70 -18.46
C LYS A 186 -11.88 -6.54 -17.47
N TYR A 187 -10.56 -6.54 -17.60
CA TYR A 187 -9.67 -7.26 -16.70
C TYR A 187 -9.72 -6.68 -15.28
N ILE A 188 -9.60 -5.37 -15.12
CA ILE A 188 -9.66 -4.71 -13.81
C ILE A 188 -10.99 -5.02 -13.10
N ILE A 189 -12.11 -5.00 -13.80
CA ILE A 189 -13.43 -5.32 -13.20
C ILE A 189 -13.47 -6.79 -12.73
N LYS A 190 -12.90 -7.74 -13.51
CA LYS A 190 -12.83 -9.15 -13.10
C LYS A 190 -12.01 -9.33 -11.82
N MET A 191 -10.81 -8.78 -11.80
CA MET A 191 -9.88 -8.87 -10.66
C MET A 191 -10.48 -8.21 -9.41
N TYR A 192 -11.07 -7.03 -9.55
CA TYR A 192 -11.75 -6.35 -8.45
C TYR A 192 -12.86 -7.21 -7.83
N LYS A 193 -13.71 -7.83 -8.66
CA LYS A 193 -14.80 -8.69 -8.17
C LYS A 193 -14.29 -9.90 -7.41
N LYS A 194 -13.17 -10.48 -7.83
CA LYS A 194 -12.60 -11.69 -7.21
C LYS A 194 -11.80 -11.39 -5.96
N PHE A 195 -10.95 -10.38 -5.99
CA PHE A 195 -9.93 -10.17 -4.96
C PHE A 195 -10.26 -9.06 -3.95
N LEU A 196 -10.89 -7.96 -4.37
CA LEU A 196 -11.06 -6.79 -3.51
C LEU A 196 -12.49 -6.61 -3.00
N LYS A 197 -13.49 -6.78 -3.85
CA LYS A 197 -14.90 -6.58 -3.46
C LYS A 197 -15.35 -7.42 -2.27
N PRO A 198 -14.95 -8.70 -2.11
CA PRO A 198 -15.36 -9.52 -0.99
C PRO A 198 -14.83 -9.06 0.37
N ILE A 199 -13.68 -8.37 0.40
CA ILE A 199 -13.04 -7.89 1.64
C ILE A 199 -13.23 -6.40 1.88
N GLN A 200 -13.93 -5.73 1.00
CA GLN A 200 -14.17 -4.31 1.06
C GLN A 200 -14.87 -3.90 2.36
N PHE A 201 -14.40 -2.83 3.01
CA PHE A 201 -14.95 -2.30 4.27
C PHE A 201 -14.91 -3.26 5.46
N ARG A 202 -14.08 -4.29 5.42
CA ARG A 202 -13.87 -5.14 6.59
C ARG A 202 -13.15 -4.39 7.68
N LYS A 203 -13.47 -4.77 8.93
CA LYS A 203 -12.74 -4.29 10.09
C LYS A 203 -11.36 -4.93 10.14
N ASN A 204 -10.36 -4.11 10.37
CA ASN A 204 -9.00 -4.56 10.64
C ASN A 204 -8.85 -4.90 12.12
N ASP A 205 -9.06 -6.16 12.48
CA ASP A 205 -8.92 -6.60 13.87
C ASP A 205 -7.48 -7.01 14.23
N LYS A 206 -6.63 -7.21 13.21
CA LYS A 206 -5.27 -7.78 13.36
C LYS A 206 -4.12 -6.82 13.04
N GLY A 207 -4.38 -5.52 12.90
CA GLY A 207 -3.40 -4.51 12.53
C GLY A 207 -3.78 -3.75 11.27
N PHE A 208 -2.96 -2.74 10.91
CA PHE A 208 -3.24 -1.90 9.77
C PHE A 208 -2.50 -2.42 8.53
N TYR A 209 -3.19 -3.21 7.71
CA TYR A 209 -2.69 -3.85 6.48
C TYR A 209 -3.65 -3.51 5.34
N ALA A 210 -3.68 -2.25 4.92
CA ALA A 210 -4.70 -1.76 4.00
C ALA A 210 -4.73 -2.50 2.66
N MET A 211 -3.57 -2.94 2.14
CA MET A 211 -3.53 -3.68 0.87
C MET A 211 -4.12 -5.07 1.01
N ALA A 212 -3.67 -5.84 1.99
CA ALA A 212 -4.20 -7.19 2.25
C ALA A 212 -5.70 -7.19 2.60
N ASN A 213 -6.22 -6.07 3.12
CA ASN A 213 -7.63 -5.90 3.43
C ASN A 213 -8.40 -5.11 2.34
N GLY A 214 -7.78 -4.87 1.19
CA GLY A 214 -8.40 -4.20 0.05
C GLY A 214 -8.52 -2.68 0.15
N GLY A 215 -8.07 -2.08 1.28
CA GLY A 215 -8.29 -0.66 1.56
C GLY A 215 -7.71 0.26 0.50
N LEU A 216 -6.38 0.35 0.40
CA LEU A 216 -5.74 1.21 -0.59
C LEU A 216 -6.13 0.81 -2.03
N SER A 217 -6.14 -0.47 -2.33
CA SER A 217 -6.52 -0.99 -3.64
C SER A 217 -7.98 -0.68 -4.02
N THR A 218 -8.89 -0.61 -3.03
CA THR A 218 -10.27 -0.16 -3.26
C THR A 218 -10.32 1.32 -3.66
N LEU A 219 -9.52 2.17 -3.01
CA LEU A 219 -9.43 3.59 -3.39
C LEU A 219 -8.79 3.76 -4.78
N VAL A 220 -7.79 2.94 -5.11
CA VAL A 220 -7.17 2.87 -6.44
C VAL A 220 -8.21 2.44 -7.50
N TYR A 221 -9.03 1.44 -7.21
CA TYR A 221 -10.12 1.02 -8.10
C TYR A 221 -11.16 2.14 -8.29
N ALA A 222 -11.51 2.86 -7.22
CA ALA A 222 -12.38 4.02 -7.31
C ALA A 222 -11.78 5.11 -8.21
N SER A 223 -10.45 5.32 -8.15
CA SER A 223 -9.72 6.25 -9.01
C SER A 223 -9.77 5.83 -10.48
N TRP A 224 -9.56 4.54 -10.78
CA TRP A 224 -9.68 4.02 -12.14
C TRP A 224 -11.07 4.26 -12.73
N THR A 225 -12.11 3.98 -11.94
CA THR A 225 -13.52 4.05 -12.40
C THR A 225 -14.16 5.43 -12.29
N GLY A 226 -13.51 6.40 -11.64
CA GLY A 226 -14.10 7.70 -11.32
C GLY A 226 -15.29 7.61 -10.35
N ASN A 227 -15.33 6.57 -9.49
CA ASN A 227 -16.46 6.31 -8.61
C ASN A 227 -16.37 7.08 -7.30
N ASN A 228 -16.86 8.32 -7.28
CA ASN A 228 -16.85 9.21 -6.11
C ASN A 228 -17.60 8.62 -4.90
N LYS A 229 -18.67 7.85 -5.12
CA LYS A 229 -19.43 7.21 -4.01
C LYS A 229 -18.58 6.14 -3.32
N LEU A 230 -17.89 5.32 -4.10
CA LEU A 230 -17.00 4.30 -3.59
C LEU A 230 -15.80 4.93 -2.87
N ALA A 231 -15.17 5.95 -3.47
CA ALA A 231 -14.06 6.68 -2.87
C ALA A 231 -14.45 7.30 -1.53
N ALA A 232 -15.57 8.03 -1.45
CA ALA A 232 -16.03 8.64 -0.20
C ALA A 232 -16.30 7.60 0.89
N LYS A 233 -16.91 6.46 0.52
CA LYS A 233 -17.17 5.37 1.47
C LYS A 233 -15.87 4.77 2.00
N GLU A 234 -14.91 4.53 1.13
CA GLU A 234 -13.61 3.96 1.47
C GLU A 234 -12.78 4.91 2.33
N ILE A 235 -12.71 6.18 1.96
CA ILE A 235 -12.00 7.20 2.75
C ILE A 235 -12.57 7.28 4.17
N ASN A 236 -13.89 7.34 4.30
CA ASN A 236 -14.54 7.37 5.62
C ASN A 236 -14.31 6.08 6.42
N HIS A 237 -14.27 4.92 5.77
CA HIS A 237 -13.95 3.65 6.41
C HIS A 237 -12.51 3.64 6.92
N THR A 238 -11.55 4.02 6.08
CA THR A 238 -10.12 4.03 6.44
C THR A 238 -9.81 5.03 7.54
N PHE A 239 -10.42 6.22 7.53
CA PHE A 239 -10.24 7.16 8.63
C PHE A 239 -10.74 6.61 9.97
N LYS A 240 -11.83 5.85 9.98
CA LYS A 240 -12.28 5.13 11.18
C LYS A 240 -11.31 4.04 11.62
N GLU A 241 -10.74 3.29 10.67
CA GLU A 241 -9.77 2.26 11.00
C GLU A 241 -8.46 2.87 11.51
N ILE A 242 -7.99 3.98 10.94
CA ILE A 242 -6.86 4.74 11.49
C ILE A 242 -7.19 5.22 12.90
N ASP A 243 -8.37 5.82 13.12
CA ASP A 243 -8.76 6.30 14.44
C ASP A 243 -8.79 5.19 15.49
N LYS A 244 -9.26 4.00 15.12
CA LYS A 244 -9.35 2.82 15.98
C LYS A 244 -7.98 2.20 16.28
N LEU A 245 -7.11 2.10 15.26
CA LEU A 245 -5.89 1.29 15.33
C LEU A 245 -4.64 2.09 15.70
N PHE A 246 -4.63 3.39 15.41
CA PHE A 246 -3.55 4.28 15.77
C PHE A 246 -3.85 4.92 17.13
N TYR A 247 -2.99 4.67 18.09
CA TYR A 247 -3.11 5.28 19.42
C TYR A 247 -2.68 6.74 19.40
N ASN A 248 -3.12 7.52 20.40
CA ASN A 248 -2.77 8.94 20.50
C ASN A 248 -1.27 9.19 20.69
N ASP A 249 -0.56 8.21 21.25
CA ASP A 249 0.90 8.23 21.41
C ASP A 249 1.67 7.78 20.15
N GLY A 250 0.96 7.46 19.08
CA GLY A 250 1.52 7.13 17.78
C GLY A 250 1.72 5.64 17.51
N TYR A 251 1.67 4.77 18.52
CA TYR A 251 1.77 3.33 18.27
C TYR A 251 0.56 2.80 17.50
N ILE A 252 0.78 1.75 16.71
CA ILE A 252 -0.26 1.12 15.88
C ILE A 252 -0.60 -0.24 16.47
N ASN A 253 -1.88 -0.49 16.72
CA ASN A 253 -2.35 -1.78 17.23
C ASN A 253 -1.86 -2.92 16.35
N ASN A 254 -1.31 -3.94 16.95
CA ASN A 254 -0.73 -5.12 16.31
C ASN A 254 0.49 -4.88 15.40
N ASN A 255 0.64 -3.74 14.78
CA ASN A 255 1.82 -3.45 13.97
C ASN A 255 3.04 -3.20 14.88
N SER A 256 2.93 -2.27 15.82
CA SER A 256 4.05 -1.85 16.67
C SER A 256 4.45 -2.91 17.73
N PHE A 257 3.56 -3.87 18.02
CA PHE A 257 3.73 -4.83 19.11
C PHE A 257 4.12 -6.25 18.65
N ARG A 258 5.01 -6.33 17.67
CA ARG A 258 5.51 -7.61 17.11
C ARG A 258 6.94 -7.94 17.51
N GLY A 259 7.31 -7.62 18.76
CA GLY A 259 8.66 -7.83 19.27
C GLY A 259 9.68 -7.13 18.37
N VAL A 260 10.78 -7.81 18.05
CA VAL A 260 11.86 -7.27 17.21
C VAL A 260 11.42 -6.90 15.77
N ARG A 261 10.28 -7.37 15.29
CA ARG A 261 9.66 -6.92 14.02
C ARG A 261 8.72 -5.74 14.22
N GLY A 262 8.49 -5.28 15.45
CA GLY A 262 7.59 -4.19 15.74
C GLY A 262 7.92 -2.91 14.98
N GLN A 263 9.19 -2.60 14.85
CA GLN A 263 9.67 -1.45 14.08
C GLN A 263 9.29 -1.55 12.60
N TRP A 264 9.54 -2.69 11.95
CA TRP A 264 9.20 -2.89 10.54
C TRP A 264 7.69 -2.81 10.31
N TYR A 265 6.91 -3.52 11.12
CA TYR A 265 5.45 -3.49 10.99
C TYR A 265 4.86 -2.12 11.32
N HIS A 266 5.48 -1.39 12.25
CA HIS A 266 5.10 -0.01 12.53
C HIS A 266 5.32 0.88 11.31
N SER A 267 6.54 0.89 10.74
CA SER A 267 6.87 1.65 9.53
C SER A 267 5.97 1.26 8.36
N PHE A 268 5.69 -0.02 8.18
CA PHE A 268 4.77 -0.52 7.16
C PHE A 268 3.33 0.00 7.34
N GLY A 269 2.82 0.01 8.58
CA GLY A 269 1.51 0.58 8.86
C GLY A 269 1.43 2.09 8.66
N VAL A 270 2.50 2.81 9.00
CA VAL A 270 2.62 4.25 8.73
C VAL A 270 2.64 4.53 7.24
N ASP A 271 3.44 3.79 6.47
CA ASP A 271 3.55 3.90 5.02
C ASP A 271 2.16 3.77 4.34
N ILE A 272 1.46 2.68 4.62
CA ILE A 272 0.10 2.45 4.11
C ILE A 272 -0.84 3.60 4.46
N ALA A 273 -0.81 4.09 5.69
CA ALA A 273 -1.69 5.17 6.14
C ALA A 273 -1.35 6.50 5.48
N LEU A 274 -0.06 6.80 5.30
CA LEU A 274 0.40 8.01 4.61
C LEU A 274 0.03 7.98 3.13
N GLY A 275 0.27 6.87 2.44
CA GLY A 275 -0.12 6.68 1.04
C GLY A 275 -1.63 6.83 0.86
N TYR A 276 -2.40 6.28 1.79
CA TYR A 276 -3.86 6.40 1.79
C TYR A 276 -4.33 7.85 1.95
N VAL A 277 -3.79 8.54 2.94
CA VAL A 277 -4.13 9.95 3.21
C VAL A 277 -3.68 10.85 2.05
N TYR A 278 -2.53 10.56 1.46
CA TYR A 278 -2.06 11.27 0.27
C TYR A 278 -3.06 11.16 -0.89
N ILE A 279 -3.50 9.94 -1.23
CA ILE A 279 -4.49 9.73 -2.30
C ILE A 279 -5.84 10.35 -1.92
N ALA A 280 -6.27 10.26 -0.65
CA ALA A 280 -7.49 10.92 -0.20
C ALA A 280 -7.44 12.45 -0.38
N LYS A 281 -6.30 13.08 -0.10
CA LYS A 281 -6.07 14.50 -0.37
C LYS A 281 -6.11 14.82 -1.86
N LEU A 282 -5.57 13.96 -2.72
CA LEU A 282 -5.68 14.14 -4.18
C LEU A 282 -7.14 14.10 -4.66
N TRP A 283 -7.98 13.32 -4.00
CA TRP A 283 -9.43 13.34 -4.22
C TRP A 283 -10.12 14.63 -3.74
N GLY A 284 -9.42 15.50 -3.00
CA GLY A 284 -9.96 16.70 -2.37
C GLY A 284 -10.56 16.46 -0.99
N ALA A 285 -10.33 15.29 -0.39
CA ALA A 285 -10.85 14.99 0.94
C ALA A 285 -10.12 15.80 2.02
N THR A 286 -10.89 16.41 2.93
CA THR A 286 -10.34 17.02 4.14
C THR A 286 -10.00 15.94 5.15
N VAL A 287 -8.73 15.90 5.56
CA VAL A 287 -8.25 14.98 6.60
C VAL A 287 -8.54 15.59 7.98
N PRO A 288 -9.24 14.89 8.88
CA PRO A 288 -9.52 15.39 10.22
C PRO A 288 -8.24 15.62 11.01
N LYS A 289 -8.25 16.68 11.83
CA LYS A 289 -7.07 17.02 12.64
C LYS A 289 -6.59 15.86 13.53
N TYR A 290 -7.49 15.15 14.18
CA TYR A 290 -7.12 14.02 15.04
C TYR A 290 -6.44 12.88 14.27
N ILE A 291 -6.80 12.65 13.00
CA ILE A 291 -6.09 11.69 12.12
C ILE A 291 -4.69 12.21 11.80
N GLN A 292 -4.57 13.51 11.49
CA GLN A 292 -3.26 14.12 11.24
C GLN A 292 -2.36 14.02 12.47
N ASP A 293 -2.90 14.30 13.68
CA ASP A 293 -2.16 14.21 14.92
C ASP A 293 -1.66 12.79 15.21
N LYS A 294 -2.51 11.78 15.01
CA LYS A 294 -2.13 10.36 15.15
C LYS A 294 -1.04 9.97 14.16
N LEU A 295 -1.17 10.36 12.89
CA LEU A 295 -0.15 10.07 11.87
C LEU A 295 1.16 10.81 12.16
N THR A 296 1.09 12.05 12.60
CA THR A 296 2.28 12.83 13.02
C THR A 296 3.01 12.15 14.18
N ASN A 297 2.28 11.67 15.18
CA ASN A 297 2.88 10.95 16.30
C ASN A 297 3.44 9.59 15.87
N SER A 298 2.76 8.89 14.95
CA SER A 298 3.28 7.64 14.40
C SER A 298 4.54 7.84 13.55
N ALA A 299 4.63 8.91 12.77
CA ALA A 299 5.82 9.29 12.02
C ALA A 299 7.02 9.61 12.95
N LYS A 300 6.79 10.30 14.08
CA LYS A 300 7.82 10.50 15.11
C LYS A 300 8.34 9.19 15.69
N LEU A 301 7.47 8.19 15.83
CA LEU A 301 7.87 6.87 16.31
C LEU A 301 8.67 6.08 15.29
N VAL A 302 8.55 6.35 13.98
CA VAL A 302 9.47 5.80 12.97
C VAL A 302 10.89 6.25 13.27
N ASN A 303 11.09 7.55 13.54
CA ASN A 303 12.39 8.09 13.93
C ASN A 303 12.87 7.47 15.25
N LEU A 304 12.01 7.39 16.27
CA LEU A 304 12.37 6.76 17.54
C LEU A 304 12.79 5.30 17.34
N ALA A 305 12.10 4.53 16.49
CA ALA A 305 12.43 3.14 16.21
C ALA A 305 13.82 2.98 15.55
N ILE A 306 14.31 4.00 14.86
CA ILE A 306 15.63 4.04 14.22
C ILE A 306 16.70 4.50 15.20
N THR A 307 16.42 5.56 15.98
CA THR A 307 17.41 6.22 16.85
C THR A 307 17.54 5.57 18.23
N ASP A 308 16.44 5.03 18.75
CA ASP A 308 16.36 4.41 20.09
C ASP A 308 15.36 3.24 20.08
N GLU A 309 15.82 2.11 19.50
CA GLU A 309 15.01 0.89 19.37
C GLU A 309 14.49 0.38 20.72
N GLU A 310 15.32 0.44 21.76
CA GLU A 310 14.96 -0.05 23.09
C GLU A 310 13.79 0.75 23.67
N LYS A 311 13.83 2.07 23.54
CA LYS A 311 12.75 2.94 23.97
C LYS A 311 11.48 2.71 23.15
N PHE A 312 11.58 2.53 21.83
CA PHE A 312 10.43 2.17 21.00
C PHE A 312 9.79 0.86 21.46
N LEU A 313 10.59 -0.18 21.75
CA LEU A 313 10.11 -1.49 22.16
C LEU A 313 9.67 -1.54 23.63
N SER A 314 9.98 -0.53 24.44
CA SER A 314 9.67 -0.50 25.88
C SER A 314 8.18 -0.40 26.19
N ARG A 315 7.36 0.13 25.26
CA ARG A 315 5.91 0.23 25.44
C ARG A 315 5.28 -1.16 25.41
N LYS A 316 4.72 -1.55 26.55
CA LYS A 316 3.99 -2.81 26.68
C LYS A 316 2.51 -2.61 26.36
N PHE A 317 1.94 -3.59 25.68
CA PHE A 317 0.50 -3.66 25.42
C PHE A 317 -0.07 -4.92 26.06
N SER A 318 -1.12 -4.76 26.87
CA SER A 318 -1.79 -5.88 27.52
C SER A 318 -2.52 -6.73 26.48
N GLY A 319 -2.16 -8.01 26.38
CA GLY A 319 -2.83 -8.99 25.52
C GLY A 319 -2.12 -9.33 24.22
N ASP A 320 -0.95 -8.79 23.95
CA ASP A 320 -0.19 -9.16 22.75
C ASP A 320 0.71 -10.36 23.00
N ASN A 321 0.25 -11.53 22.61
CA ASN A 321 1.03 -12.78 22.65
C ASN A 321 1.92 -12.98 21.40
N ARG A 322 1.93 -12.01 20.46
CA ARG A 322 2.69 -12.09 19.20
C ARG A 322 4.13 -11.66 19.31
N ASN A 323 4.57 -11.22 20.48
CA ASN A 323 5.99 -10.96 20.81
C ASN A 323 6.85 -12.24 20.82
N LYS A 324 6.31 -13.36 20.35
CA LYS A 324 7.05 -14.62 20.30
C LYS A 324 8.04 -14.59 19.16
N ILE A 325 9.26 -14.36 19.56
CA ILE A 325 10.51 -14.90 19.01
C ILE A 325 10.59 -14.87 17.50
N ILE A 326 10.96 -13.70 17.00
CA ILE A 326 11.57 -13.61 15.68
C ILE A 326 13.03 -13.28 15.91
N ASP A 327 13.92 -14.00 15.25
CA ASP A 327 15.36 -13.79 15.36
C ASP A 327 15.71 -12.32 15.16
N PRO A 328 16.26 -11.61 16.19
CA PRO A 328 16.60 -10.20 16.09
C PRO A 328 17.55 -9.91 14.92
N LYS A 329 18.44 -10.86 14.60
CA LYS A 329 19.41 -10.71 13.51
C LYS A 329 18.74 -10.65 12.14
N LYS A 330 17.58 -11.29 11.97
CA LYS A 330 16.81 -11.28 10.72
C LYS A 330 15.90 -10.05 10.60
N ALA A 331 15.51 -9.41 11.71
CA ALA A 331 14.54 -8.32 11.72
C ALA A 331 15.14 -6.94 11.47
N ARG A 332 16.33 -6.66 12.00
CA ARG A 332 16.98 -5.34 11.96
C ARG A 332 17.16 -4.72 10.57
N PRO A 333 17.58 -5.45 9.53
CA PRO A 333 17.75 -4.84 8.21
C PRO A 333 16.46 -4.28 7.62
N TRP A 334 15.31 -4.89 7.90
CA TRP A 334 14.03 -4.53 7.31
C TRP A 334 13.47 -3.20 7.85
N THR A 335 13.77 -2.86 9.09
CA THR A 335 13.29 -1.62 9.73
C THR A 335 13.76 -0.38 9.01
N HIS A 336 15.06 -0.30 8.75
CA HIS A 336 15.67 0.86 8.09
C HIS A 336 15.19 1.02 6.66
N GLN A 337 14.91 -0.07 5.96
CA GLN A 337 14.43 -0.06 4.58
C GLN A 337 13.01 0.50 4.47
N SER A 338 12.13 0.02 5.33
CA SER A 338 10.74 0.52 5.36
C SER A 338 10.68 2.01 5.69
N ALA A 339 11.58 2.49 6.54
CA ALA A 339 11.63 3.90 6.89
C ALA A 339 12.04 4.81 5.71
N ILE A 340 12.96 4.35 4.84
CA ILE A 340 13.38 5.14 3.68
C ILE A 340 12.24 5.34 2.68
N ALA A 341 11.44 4.31 2.47
CA ALA A 341 10.37 4.34 1.49
C ALA A 341 9.34 5.41 1.79
N ILE A 342 9.14 5.70 3.06
CA ILE A 342 8.10 6.62 3.54
C ILE A 342 8.61 8.02 3.86
N ASP A 343 9.93 8.27 3.76
CA ASP A 343 10.55 9.54 4.17
C ASP A 343 9.85 10.76 3.57
N THR A 344 9.74 10.79 2.26
CA THR A 344 9.10 11.91 1.57
C THR A 344 7.60 12.00 1.83
N LEU A 345 6.90 10.88 1.94
CA LEU A 345 5.48 10.88 2.32
C LEU A 345 5.27 11.36 3.75
N MET A 346 6.15 10.99 4.68
CA MET A 346 6.12 11.53 6.05
C MET A 346 6.20 13.05 6.03
N GLU A 347 7.16 13.61 5.31
CA GLU A 347 7.31 15.06 5.19
C GLU A 347 6.09 15.72 4.56
N ILE A 348 5.59 15.19 3.43
CA ILE A 348 4.44 15.76 2.71
C ILE A 348 3.16 15.71 3.55
N VAL A 349 2.92 14.61 4.24
CA VAL A 349 1.64 14.40 4.93
C VAL A 349 1.65 14.94 6.36
N THR A 350 2.79 14.84 7.07
CA THR A 350 2.90 15.14 8.50
C THR A 350 3.85 16.27 8.83
N GLY A 351 4.73 16.68 7.92
CA GLY A 351 5.82 17.64 8.19
C GLY A 351 7.01 17.04 8.96
N ILE A 352 7.01 15.71 9.22
CA ILE A 352 8.09 15.04 9.95
C ILE A 352 9.10 14.50 8.94
N LYS A 353 10.37 14.81 9.17
CA LYS A 353 11.51 14.29 8.40
C LYS A 353 12.16 13.12 9.12
N LEU A 354 12.76 12.21 8.35
CA LEU A 354 13.64 11.19 8.91
C LEU A 354 14.87 11.85 9.53
N GLU A 355 15.21 11.42 10.75
CA GLU A 355 16.37 11.95 11.49
C GLU A 355 17.68 11.30 11.05
N HIS A 356 17.63 10.12 10.46
CA HIS A 356 18.82 9.46 9.91
C HIS A 356 19.12 9.91 8.49
N ASP A 357 20.43 9.96 8.17
CA ASP A 357 20.88 10.26 6.81
C ASP A 357 20.26 9.26 5.81
N PRO A 358 19.40 9.72 4.91
CA PRO A 358 18.79 8.86 3.89
C PRO A 358 19.83 8.14 3.00
N ILE A 359 21.03 8.71 2.82
CA ILE A 359 22.11 8.11 2.03
C ILE A 359 22.64 6.85 2.72
N TYR A 360 22.79 6.87 4.04
CA TYR A 360 23.22 5.70 4.80
C TYR A 360 22.20 4.56 4.67
N LEU A 361 20.93 4.90 4.74
CA LEU A 361 19.83 3.96 4.62
C LEU A 361 19.73 3.41 3.18
N ARG A 362 19.91 4.24 2.15
CA ARG A 362 19.91 3.84 0.72
C ARG A 362 21.06 2.92 0.33
N LYS A 363 22.22 3.05 0.95
CA LYS A 363 23.39 2.18 0.68
C LYS A 363 23.15 0.72 1.11
N ARG A 364 22.22 0.45 2.00
CA ARG A 364 21.77 -0.89 2.31
C ARG A 364 20.74 -1.33 1.28
N LYS A 365 21.21 -1.63 0.07
CA LYS A 365 20.40 -2.14 -1.05
C LYS A 365 19.35 -3.13 -0.57
N HIS A 366 18.10 -2.75 -0.51
CA HIS A 366 16.98 -3.71 -0.51
C HIS A 366 15.66 -3.05 -0.92
N HIS A 367 15.12 -3.47 -2.01
CA HIS A 367 13.79 -3.95 -2.33
C HIS A 367 12.62 -2.98 -2.42
N ILE A 368 12.74 -1.77 -2.03
CA ILE A 368 11.76 -0.81 -2.50
C ILE A 368 12.42 -0.20 -3.70
N SER A 369 12.04 -0.72 -4.80
CA SER A 369 12.22 -0.25 -6.15
C SER A 369 12.75 1.19 -6.21
N ASP A 370 14.03 1.34 -5.93
CA ASP A 370 14.82 2.53 -6.28
C ASP A 370 14.11 3.89 -6.06
N GLY A 371 13.37 4.00 -4.94
CA GLY A 371 12.67 5.22 -4.54
C GLY A 371 11.22 5.32 -5.02
N ILE A 372 10.67 4.31 -5.68
CA ILE A 372 9.23 4.23 -5.95
C ILE A 372 8.54 3.64 -4.73
N ASP A 373 7.60 4.38 -4.18
CA ASP A 373 6.69 3.86 -3.18
C ASP A 373 5.75 2.83 -3.81
N GLY A 374 5.83 1.59 -3.34
CA GLY A 374 5.03 0.48 -3.88
C GLY A 374 3.53 0.63 -3.65
N LEU A 375 3.09 1.55 -2.79
CA LEU A 375 1.69 1.78 -2.48
C LEU A 375 1.06 2.86 -3.36
N ILE A 376 1.84 3.87 -3.74
CA ILE A 376 1.37 4.99 -4.56
C ILE A 376 1.90 4.95 -5.98
N GLY A 377 2.89 4.10 -6.27
CA GLY A 377 3.38 3.82 -7.61
C GLY A 377 4.27 4.90 -8.22
N PHE A 378 4.78 5.85 -7.45
CA PHE A 378 5.72 6.86 -7.92
C PHE A 378 6.73 7.22 -6.82
N ASN A 379 7.82 7.85 -7.25
CA ASN A 379 8.78 8.41 -6.30
C ASN A 379 8.34 9.82 -5.90
N PRO A 380 7.93 10.05 -4.63
CA PRO A 380 7.49 11.37 -4.20
C PRO A 380 8.54 12.46 -4.38
N ASN A 381 9.84 12.11 -4.33
CA ASN A 381 10.93 13.04 -4.58
C ASN A 381 10.96 13.60 -6.02
N CYS A 382 10.29 12.94 -6.97
CA CYS A 382 10.25 13.37 -8.37
C CYS A 382 9.13 14.37 -8.66
N ILE A 383 8.27 14.65 -7.68
CA ILE A 383 7.10 15.51 -7.81
C ILE A 383 7.28 16.83 -7.05
N HIS A 384 8.20 16.86 -6.12
CA HIS A 384 8.59 18.00 -5.30
C HIS A 384 9.99 18.50 -5.68
#